data_415aab1ece0a7fc039492f6efb9c0e5c
#
_entry.id   415aab1ece0a7fc039492f6efb9c0e5c
#
_cell.length_a   1.000
_cell.length_b   1.000
_cell.length_c   1.000
_cell.angle_alpha   90.00
_cell.angle_beta   90.00
_cell.angle_gamma   90.00
#
_symmetry.space_group_name_H-M   'P 1'
#
loop_
_entity.id
_entity.type
_entity.pdbx_description
1 polymer ?
#
loop_
_entity_poly.entity_id
_entity_poly.type
_entity_poly.pdbx_seq_one_letter_code
_entity_poly.pdbx_strand_id
1 'polypeptide(L)'
;MTPMPTARGGLGVAVVNGKIYAIGGSSDNLPVNNNEEYDPVTNQWTEKMPTPTARSGFAIAVYNNKIYVIGGTVGNGYIGNNEVYDPATNTWETKASMPTPRSDLTASVVNDKIYLIGGKKYSSTSPYFNETNVNEVYDPANDSWSTKTPIPTAVYGYASAVINGKIYIIGGSMNPSSPGSSVFVNSNQVYDPQTDKWSLAANLPDVATYGAAASTQGFMGPSRLYFIGGYFSNSFSGKTQVYNPDNNSWSTGVSMPTPRAYLGVAVVNDVLYAIGGFDGENWLNANEQYKPVGYGTVPPKVQITSPENKTYSNVTLAFAINRGTEWMGYSLDNQANVTINKETKLLDLSQGAHSIIIYANDSLGNMGSSNTVFFSVDTLAPNIVIMLPQNQSYGSTDIQLTFTVNENATLAYSLDGQEKVTIIGNVTLPALSNGSHRLTVYATDEVGNSGSETVYFNIAPFPTITVAGIVAIITIALAAGYLFLKRRKSSNIQE
;
A
#
# COMPACT_ATOMS: atom_id res chain seq x y z
N MET A 1 10.34 -5.85 -33.58
CA MET A 1 10.29 -4.42 -33.22
C MET A 1 11.48 -3.70 -33.88
N THR A 2 11.50 -2.36 -33.90
CA THR A 2 12.68 -1.63 -34.42
C THR A 2 13.94 -2.06 -33.69
N PRO A 3 15.01 -2.49 -34.39
CA PRO A 3 16.25 -2.89 -33.76
C PRO A 3 16.90 -1.75 -32.98
N MET A 4 17.65 -2.10 -31.93
CA MET A 4 18.46 -1.16 -31.14
C MET A 4 19.53 -0.53 -32.04
N PRO A 5 19.85 0.80 -31.94
CA PRO A 5 20.83 1.45 -32.80
C PRO A 5 22.22 0.80 -32.76
N THR A 6 22.69 0.44 -31.56
CA THR A 6 24.03 -0.15 -31.35
C THR A 6 23.96 -1.61 -30.96
N ALA A 7 24.48 -2.52 -31.77
CA ALA A 7 24.55 -3.94 -31.49
C ALA A 7 25.47 -4.23 -30.28
N ARG A 8 24.98 -4.89 -29.25
CA ARG A 8 25.74 -5.17 -28.02
C ARG A 8 25.07 -6.20 -27.12
N GLY A 9 25.86 -6.86 -26.25
CA GLY A 9 25.39 -7.76 -25.23
C GLY A 9 26.02 -7.44 -23.86
N GLY A 10 25.60 -8.16 -22.81
CA GLY A 10 26.02 -7.84 -21.45
C GLY A 10 25.57 -6.45 -20.98
N LEU A 11 24.54 -5.93 -21.59
CA LEU A 11 23.92 -4.64 -21.33
C LEU A 11 22.93 -4.74 -20.17
N GLY A 12 22.66 -3.61 -19.53
CA GLY A 12 21.54 -3.47 -18.62
C GLY A 12 20.28 -2.98 -19.35
N VAL A 13 19.13 -3.58 -19.03
CA VAL A 13 17.83 -3.12 -19.55
C VAL A 13 16.91 -2.77 -18.39
N ALA A 14 16.29 -1.58 -18.43
CA ALA A 14 15.45 -1.04 -17.37
C ALA A 14 14.19 -0.40 -17.96
N VAL A 15 13.11 -0.32 -17.17
CA VAL A 15 11.86 0.33 -17.58
C VAL A 15 11.55 1.49 -16.65
N VAL A 16 11.36 2.68 -17.19
CA VAL A 16 10.89 3.85 -16.47
C VAL A 16 9.77 4.51 -17.28
N ASN A 17 8.63 4.76 -16.65
CA ASN A 17 7.46 5.41 -17.25
C ASN A 17 7.04 4.79 -18.60
N GLY A 18 7.07 3.45 -18.71
CA GLY A 18 6.69 2.72 -19.90
C GLY A 18 7.71 2.78 -21.06
N LYS A 19 8.87 3.42 -20.86
CA LYS A 19 10.00 3.43 -21.79
C LYS A 19 11.05 2.42 -21.36
N ILE A 20 11.76 1.84 -22.31
CA ILE A 20 12.82 0.85 -22.07
C ILE A 20 14.17 1.51 -22.33
N TYR A 21 15.08 1.40 -21.39
CA TYR A 21 16.44 1.93 -21.49
C TYR A 21 17.43 0.77 -21.65
N ALA A 22 18.22 0.78 -22.72
CA ALA A 22 19.33 -0.14 -22.97
C ALA A 22 20.65 0.61 -22.69
N ILE A 23 21.36 0.21 -21.63
CA ILE A 23 22.52 0.93 -21.11
C ILE A 23 23.76 0.07 -21.13
N GLY A 24 24.91 0.63 -21.52
CA GLY A 24 26.22 -0.03 -21.49
C GLY A 24 26.26 -1.33 -22.28
N GLY A 25 27.05 -2.29 -21.81
CA GLY A 25 27.29 -3.58 -22.45
C GLY A 25 28.62 -3.64 -23.17
N SER A 26 28.78 -4.65 -24.03
CA SER A 26 29.96 -4.82 -24.90
C SER A 26 29.57 -4.85 -26.38
N SER A 27 30.33 -4.17 -27.19
CA SER A 27 30.33 -4.26 -28.66
C SER A 27 31.77 -4.50 -29.13
N ASP A 28 31.99 -5.41 -30.04
CA ASP A 28 33.34 -5.78 -30.52
C ASP A 28 34.29 -6.17 -29.37
N ASN A 29 33.76 -6.82 -28.35
CA ASN A 29 34.49 -7.24 -27.15
C ASN A 29 35.02 -6.07 -26.26
N LEU A 30 34.59 -4.85 -26.52
CA LEU A 30 34.93 -3.68 -25.70
C LEU A 30 33.69 -3.17 -24.96
N PRO A 31 33.84 -2.77 -23.69
CA PRO A 31 32.78 -2.11 -22.98
C PRO A 31 32.38 -0.79 -23.62
N VAL A 32 31.09 -0.52 -23.72
CA VAL A 32 30.52 0.70 -24.28
C VAL A 32 29.70 1.45 -23.21
N ASN A 33 29.45 2.73 -23.46
CA ASN A 33 28.73 3.62 -22.56
C ASN A 33 27.39 4.12 -23.11
N ASN A 34 26.89 3.51 -24.19
CA ASN A 34 25.62 3.88 -24.80
C ASN A 34 24.46 3.84 -23.80
N ASN A 35 23.57 4.82 -23.91
CA ASN A 35 22.28 4.86 -23.24
C ASN A 35 21.23 5.17 -24.30
N GLU A 36 20.38 4.20 -24.61
CA GLU A 36 19.38 4.26 -25.66
C GLU A 36 18.00 3.96 -25.11
N GLU A 37 17.05 4.87 -25.30
CA GLU A 37 15.65 4.76 -24.86
C GLU A 37 14.79 4.26 -26.02
N TYR A 38 14.04 3.19 -25.78
CA TYR A 38 13.01 2.68 -26.68
C TYR A 38 11.61 3.00 -26.19
N ASP A 39 10.80 3.54 -27.09
CA ASP A 39 9.37 3.75 -26.86
C ASP A 39 8.56 2.63 -27.52
N PRO A 40 7.93 1.72 -26.73
CA PRO A 40 7.10 0.67 -27.30
C PRO A 40 5.84 1.16 -28.03
N VAL A 41 5.36 2.37 -27.72
CA VAL A 41 4.16 2.94 -28.34
C VAL A 41 4.47 3.45 -29.74
N THR A 42 5.57 4.19 -29.90
CA THR A 42 6.00 4.73 -31.21
C THR A 42 6.90 3.78 -31.97
N ASN A 43 7.41 2.72 -31.34
CA ASN A 43 8.38 1.77 -31.90
C ASN A 43 9.67 2.44 -32.36
N GLN A 44 10.17 3.42 -31.61
CA GLN A 44 11.36 4.22 -31.96
C GLN A 44 12.38 4.24 -30.82
N TRP A 45 13.67 4.40 -31.22
CA TRP A 45 14.79 4.58 -30.30
C TRP A 45 15.24 6.03 -30.28
N THR A 46 15.73 6.49 -29.11
CA THR A 46 16.30 7.83 -28.91
C THR A 46 17.58 7.71 -28.08
N GLU A 47 18.66 8.32 -28.49
CA GLU A 47 19.89 8.40 -27.71
C GLU A 47 19.71 9.32 -26.49
N LYS A 48 20.30 8.93 -25.38
CA LYS A 48 20.32 9.66 -24.11
C LYS A 48 21.74 9.89 -23.62
N MET A 49 21.90 10.70 -22.57
CA MET A 49 23.21 10.92 -21.95
C MET A 49 23.90 9.60 -21.67
N PRO A 50 25.08 9.31 -22.27
CA PRO A 50 25.78 8.06 -22.06
C PRO A 50 26.21 7.88 -20.59
N THR A 51 26.37 6.62 -20.14
CA THR A 51 26.86 6.35 -18.78
C THR A 51 28.31 6.88 -18.61
N PRO A 52 28.65 7.49 -17.48
CA PRO A 52 30.00 8.03 -17.26
C PRO A 52 31.10 6.99 -17.42
N THR A 53 30.84 5.74 -17.00
CA THR A 53 31.78 4.63 -17.08
C THR A 53 31.31 3.58 -18.08
N ALA A 54 32.03 3.38 -19.19
CA ALA A 54 31.79 2.27 -20.12
C ALA A 54 32.02 0.93 -19.40
N ARG A 55 30.99 0.06 -19.35
CA ARG A 55 31.02 -1.20 -18.59
C ARG A 55 30.09 -2.25 -19.17
N SER A 56 30.35 -3.54 -18.85
CA SER A 56 29.49 -4.67 -19.17
C SER A 56 29.32 -5.60 -17.98
N GLY A 57 28.30 -6.47 -18.01
CA GLY A 57 28.04 -7.45 -16.95
C GLY A 57 27.73 -6.85 -15.59
N PHE A 58 27.20 -5.64 -15.55
CA PHE A 58 26.80 -4.91 -14.35
C PHE A 58 25.35 -5.22 -13.95
N ALA A 59 25.01 -4.87 -12.74
CA ALA A 59 23.63 -4.92 -12.24
C ALA A 59 22.87 -3.64 -12.58
N ILE A 60 21.61 -3.77 -12.96
CA ILE A 60 20.73 -2.63 -13.23
C ILE A 60 19.45 -2.74 -12.40
N ALA A 61 18.99 -1.61 -11.84
CA ALA A 61 17.77 -1.54 -11.04
C ALA A 61 17.04 -0.21 -11.27
N VAL A 62 15.74 -0.19 -11.04
CA VAL A 62 14.92 1.03 -11.06
C VAL A 62 14.35 1.28 -9.66
N TYR A 63 14.60 2.47 -9.15
CA TYR A 63 14.02 2.95 -7.90
C TYR A 63 13.66 4.43 -8.01
N ASN A 64 12.45 4.80 -7.62
CA ASN A 64 11.92 6.17 -7.71
C ASN A 64 12.13 6.81 -9.09
N ASN A 65 11.81 6.07 -10.17
CA ASN A 65 11.97 6.48 -11.57
C ASN A 65 13.41 6.83 -11.98
N LYS A 66 14.41 6.44 -11.19
CA LYS A 66 15.83 6.54 -11.54
C LYS A 66 16.41 5.16 -11.79
N ILE A 67 17.42 5.10 -12.68
CA ILE A 67 18.09 3.87 -13.08
C ILE A 67 19.46 3.80 -12.42
N TYR A 68 19.69 2.77 -11.63
CA TYR A 68 20.94 2.47 -10.92
C TYR A 68 21.75 1.48 -11.73
N VAL A 69 23.00 1.81 -12.04
CA VAL A 69 23.97 1.00 -12.79
C VAL A 69 25.13 0.70 -11.86
N ILE A 70 25.25 -0.55 -11.40
CA ILE A 70 26.13 -0.90 -10.26
C ILE A 70 27.08 -2.03 -10.62
N GLY A 71 28.38 -1.83 -10.37
CA GLY A 71 29.39 -2.84 -10.61
C GLY A 71 29.73 -3.05 -12.09
N GLY A 72 30.10 -4.30 -12.44
CA GLY A 72 30.47 -4.70 -13.80
C GLY A 72 31.97 -4.75 -14.04
N THR A 73 32.35 -4.86 -15.33
CA THR A 73 33.75 -4.88 -15.77
C THR A 73 34.04 -3.70 -16.67
N VAL A 74 35.28 -3.18 -16.51
CA VAL A 74 35.93 -2.18 -17.39
C VAL A 74 37.25 -2.79 -17.84
N GLY A 75 37.34 -3.18 -19.11
CA GLY A 75 38.45 -4.00 -19.57
C GLY A 75 38.59 -5.29 -18.75
N ASN A 76 39.75 -5.51 -18.12
CA ASN A 76 40.01 -6.70 -17.28
C ASN A 76 39.70 -6.47 -15.78
N GLY A 77 39.15 -5.31 -15.40
CA GLY A 77 38.93 -4.95 -14.00
C GLY A 77 37.49 -5.06 -13.58
N TYR A 78 37.25 -5.50 -12.34
CA TYR A 78 35.94 -5.45 -11.68
C TYR A 78 35.81 -4.15 -10.92
N ILE A 79 34.64 -3.49 -11.05
CA ILE A 79 34.38 -2.20 -10.41
C ILE A 79 33.19 -2.27 -9.47
N GLY A 80 33.15 -1.36 -8.49
CA GLY A 80 32.03 -1.21 -7.57
C GLY A 80 31.20 0.05 -7.80
N ASN A 81 31.51 0.82 -8.83
CA ASN A 81 30.83 2.11 -9.12
C ASN A 81 29.30 1.96 -9.14
N ASN A 82 28.64 2.89 -8.46
CA ASN A 82 27.18 3.03 -8.45
C ASN A 82 26.84 4.37 -9.12
N GLU A 83 26.38 4.33 -10.35
CA GLU A 83 26.00 5.48 -11.15
C GLU A 83 24.50 5.46 -11.39
N VAL A 84 23.86 6.61 -11.20
CA VAL A 84 22.39 6.73 -11.20
C VAL A 84 21.97 7.71 -12.30
N TYR A 85 21.17 7.23 -13.22
CA TYR A 85 20.60 8.01 -14.29
C TYR A 85 19.19 8.50 -13.91
N ASP A 86 18.96 9.79 -14.10
CA ASP A 86 17.64 10.39 -13.99
C ASP A 86 17.07 10.67 -15.40
N PRO A 87 16.10 9.88 -15.87
CA PRO A 87 15.48 10.09 -17.17
C PRO A 87 14.76 11.43 -17.34
N ALA A 88 14.26 12.02 -16.24
CA ALA A 88 13.52 13.27 -16.29
C ALA A 88 14.42 14.47 -16.63
N THR A 89 15.68 14.43 -16.14
CA THR A 89 16.68 15.48 -16.38
C THR A 89 17.72 15.10 -17.41
N ASN A 90 17.77 13.83 -17.84
CA ASN A 90 18.79 13.26 -18.72
C ASN A 90 20.21 13.46 -18.17
N THR A 91 20.41 13.20 -16.86
CA THR A 91 21.68 13.40 -16.16
C THR A 91 22.07 12.19 -15.33
N TRP A 92 23.38 12.08 -15.02
CA TRP A 92 23.96 11.06 -14.16
C TRP A 92 24.47 11.65 -12.86
N GLU A 93 24.36 10.88 -11.78
CA GLU A 93 24.99 11.14 -10.49
C GLU A 93 25.73 9.90 -9.98
N THR A 94 26.73 10.09 -9.11
CA THR A 94 27.48 8.99 -8.49
C THR A 94 27.01 8.82 -7.04
N LYS A 95 26.84 7.57 -6.62
CA LYS A 95 26.43 7.16 -5.28
C LYS A 95 27.51 6.28 -4.63
N ALA A 96 27.30 5.91 -3.36
CA ALA A 96 28.20 5.04 -2.64
C ALA A 96 28.45 3.73 -3.40
N SER A 97 29.72 3.43 -3.66
CA SER A 97 30.15 2.26 -4.44
C SER A 97 29.82 0.95 -3.71
N MET A 98 29.50 -0.10 -4.48
CA MET A 98 29.32 -1.47 -3.97
C MET A 98 30.61 -1.92 -3.25
N PRO A 99 30.51 -2.41 -2.00
CA PRO A 99 31.70 -2.76 -1.20
C PRO A 99 32.55 -3.88 -1.79
N THR A 100 31.93 -4.85 -2.47
CA THR A 100 32.63 -5.95 -3.15
C THR A 100 32.53 -5.77 -4.66
N PRO A 101 33.54 -5.20 -5.36
CA PRO A 101 33.55 -5.04 -6.83
C PRO A 101 33.36 -6.37 -7.53
N ARG A 102 32.34 -6.49 -8.42
CA ARG A 102 32.00 -7.74 -9.10
C ARG A 102 31.13 -7.53 -10.32
N SER A 103 31.08 -8.52 -11.19
CA SER A 103 30.29 -8.55 -12.42
C SER A 103 29.45 -9.83 -12.57
N ASP A 104 28.75 -9.96 -13.69
CA ASP A 104 27.89 -11.07 -14.06
C ASP A 104 26.87 -11.39 -12.96
N LEU A 105 26.29 -10.33 -12.44
CA LEU A 105 25.26 -10.32 -11.41
C LEU A 105 24.06 -9.49 -11.87
N THR A 106 22.98 -9.61 -11.15
CA THR A 106 21.75 -8.83 -11.37
C THR A 106 21.37 -8.06 -10.11
N ALA A 107 20.56 -7.03 -10.25
CA ALA A 107 19.96 -6.33 -9.12
C ALA A 107 18.45 -6.61 -9.05
N SER A 108 17.94 -6.66 -7.82
CA SER A 108 16.52 -6.84 -7.53
C SER A 108 16.05 -5.78 -6.52
N VAL A 109 14.92 -5.15 -6.79
CA VAL A 109 14.34 -4.14 -5.89
C VAL A 109 13.17 -4.74 -5.10
N VAL A 110 13.27 -4.71 -3.78
CA VAL A 110 12.22 -5.16 -2.86
C VAL A 110 12.21 -4.26 -1.64
N ASN A 111 11.04 -3.80 -1.20
CA ASN A 111 10.87 -2.97 0.00
C ASN A 111 11.85 -1.77 0.03
N ASP A 112 11.91 -1.02 -1.06
CA ASP A 112 12.73 0.18 -1.22
C ASP A 112 14.25 -0.03 -1.06
N LYS A 113 14.73 -1.26 -1.23
CA LYS A 113 16.15 -1.63 -1.20
C LYS A 113 16.54 -2.34 -2.49
N ILE A 114 17.81 -2.16 -2.88
CA ILE A 114 18.40 -2.81 -4.05
C ILE A 114 19.34 -3.92 -3.58
N TYR A 115 19.01 -5.16 -3.94
CA TYR A 115 19.74 -6.37 -3.57
C TYR A 115 20.66 -6.79 -4.71
N LEU A 116 21.96 -6.98 -4.41
CA LEU A 116 23.00 -7.48 -5.31
C LEU A 116 23.56 -8.78 -4.73
N ILE A 117 23.32 -9.88 -5.42
CA ILE A 117 23.55 -11.23 -4.88
C ILE A 117 24.50 -11.99 -5.80
N GLY A 118 25.51 -12.68 -5.28
CA GLY A 118 26.42 -13.51 -6.09
C GLY A 118 27.27 -12.73 -7.08
N GLY A 119 27.57 -13.31 -8.24
CA GLY A 119 28.41 -12.76 -9.30
C GLY A 119 29.87 -13.19 -9.25
N LYS A 120 30.71 -12.60 -10.09
CA LYS A 120 32.15 -12.82 -10.17
C LYS A 120 32.94 -11.70 -9.52
N LYS A 121 33.98 -12.04 -8.73
CA LYS A 121 34.95 -11.10 -8.19
C LYS A 121 36.36 -11.48 -8.62
N TYR A 122 37.31 -10.55 -8.53
CA TYR A 122 38.73 -10.80 -8.84
C TYR A 122 39.32 -11.92 -7.96
N SER A 123 40.18 -12.74 -8.58
CA SER A 123 41.03 -13.71 -7.94
C SER A 123 42.46 -13.56 -8.43
N SER A 124 43.45 -13.67 -7.56
CA SER A 124 44.86 -13.63 -7.91
C SER A 124 45.37 -14.92 -8.56
N THR A 125 44.55 -15.96 -8.57
CA THR A 125 44.85 -17.29 -9.16
C THR A 125 43.95 -17.57 -10.35
N SER A 126 44.46 -18.36 -11.31
CA SER A 126 43.60 -18.82 -12.45
C SER A 126 42.38 -19.59 -11.93
N PRO A 127 41.17 -19.29 -12.47
CA PRO A 127 40.86 -18.52 -13.69
C PRO A 127 40.83 -16.99 -13.53
N TYR A 128 41.45 -16.39 -12.55
CA TYR A 128 41.51 -14.95 -12.26
C TYR A 128 40.19 -14.33 -11.79
N PHE A 129 39.20 -15.17 -11.54
CA PHE A 129 37.94 -14.78 -10.89
C PHE A 129 37.39 -15.96 -10.06
N ASN A 130 36.64 -15.62 -9.04
CA ASN A 130 35.83 -16.57 -8.28
C ASN A 130 34.41 -16.06 -8.23
N GLU A 131 33.46 -17.00 -8.25
CA GLU A 131 32.10 -16.70 -7.86
C GLU A 131 32.06 -16.32 -6.37
N THR A 132 31.05 -15.55 -6.01
CA THR A 132 30.88 -15.13 -4.62
C THR A 132 29.47 -15.41 -4.14
N ASN A 133 29.32 -15.70 -2.85
CA ASN A 133 28.02 -15.87 -2.20
C ASN A 133 27.49 -14.59 -1.52
N VAL A 134 28.14 -13.47 -1.73
CA VAL A 134 27.81 -12.20 -1.09
C VAL A 134 26.39 -11.75 -1.47
N ASN A 135 25.63 -11.31 -0.45
CA ASN A 135 24.36 -10.63 -0.59
C ASN A 135 24.50 -9.23 0.01
N GLU A 136 24.74 -8.24 -0.83
CA GLU A 136 24.86 -6.83 -0.46
C GLU A 136 23.59 -6.07 -0.84
N VAL A 137 23.17 -5.19 0.07
CA VAL A 137 21.94 -4.43 -0.06
C VAL A 137 22.24 -2.94 0.02
N TYR A 138 21.86 -2.23 -1.01
CA TYR A 138 21.95 -0.79 -1.07
C TYR A 138 20.65 -0.14 -0.63
N ASP A 139 20.77 0.86 0.24
CA ASP A 139 19.69 1.74 0.67
C ASP A 139 19.76 3.07 -0.08
N PRO A 140 18.92 3.30 -1.12
CA PRO A 140 18.97 4.54 -1.88
C PRO A 140 18.58 5.80 -1.09
N ALA A 141 17.79 5.65 -0.02
CA ALA A 141 17.37 6.78 0.81
C ALA A 141 18.51 7.32 1.68
N ASN A 142 19.43 6.44 2.13
CA ASN A 142 20.53 6.77 3.01
C ASN A 142 21.91 6.71 2.32
N ASP A 143 21.95 6.42 1.02
CA ASP A 143 23.18 6.20 0.24
C ASP A 143 24.18 5.27 0.95
N SER A 144 23.71 4.11 1.42
CA SER A 144 24.49 3.22 2.27
C SER A 144 24.29 1.75 1.92
N TRP A 145 25.33 0.94 2.27
CA TRP A 145 25.34 -0.50 2.03
C TRP A 145 25.26 -1.30 3.32
N SER A 146 24.62 -2.45 3.24
CA SER A 146 24.58 -3.47 4.30
C SER A 146 24.67 -4.87 3.70
N THR A 147 24.91 -5.88 4.54
CA THR A 147 24.99 -7.29 4.13
C THR A 147 23.82 -8.06 4.70
N LYS A 148 23.39 -9.09 3.98
CA LYS A 148 22.31 -10.01 4.32
C LYS A 148 22.80 -11.45 4.25
N THR A 149 21.93 -12.40 4.64
CA THR A 149 22.25 -13.83 4.58
C THR A 149 22.76 -14.20 3.19
N PRO A 150 23.99 -14.75 3.07
CA PRO A 150 24.62 -15.11 1.80
C PRO A 150 23.78 -16.12 1.02
N ILE A 151 23.88 -16.10 -0.34
CA ILE A 151 23.26 -17.13 -1.17
C ILE A 151 23.91 -18.50 -0.87
N PRO A 152 23.10 -19.57 -0.69
CA PRO A 152 23.61 -20.89 -0.33
C PRO A 152 24.57 -21.48 -1.36
N THR A 153 24.25 -21.38 -2.65
CA THR A 153 25.14 -21.80 -3.75
C THR A 153 25.56 -20.54 -4.52
N ALA A 154 26.87 -20.23 -4.44
CA ALA A 154 27.44 -19.12 -5.18
C ALA A 154 27.33 -19.35 -6.69
N VAL A 155 26.83 -18.36 -7.42
CA VAL A 155 26.62 -18.41 -8.87
C VAL A 155 26.93 -17.08 -9.53
N TYR A 156 27.27 -17.12 -10.81
CA TYR A 156 27.40 -15.97 -11.69
C TYR A 156 26.73 -16.24 -13.05
N GLY A 157 26.46 -15.19 -13.82
CA GLY A 157 25.75 -15.31 -15.11
C GLY A 157 24.36 -15.95 -14.98
N TYR A 158 23.78 -15.86 -13.79
CA TYR A 158 22.40 -16.25 -13.49
C TYR A 158 21.42 -15.16 -13.94
N ALA A 159 20.16 -15.49 -14.02
CA ALA A 159 19.10 -14.52 -14.17
C ALA A 159 18.34 -14.32 -12.85
N SER A 160 17.81 -13.13 -12.59
CA SER A 160 16.94 -12.90 -11.45
C SER A 160 15.64 -12.21 -11.82
N ALA A 161 14.61 -12.48 -11.03
CA ALA A 161 13.36 -11.74 -11.07
C ALA A 161 12.71 -11.68 -9.70
N VAL A 162 11.82 -10.69 -9.52
CA VAL A 162 11.05 -10.52 -8.28
C VAL A 162 9.60 -10.85 -8.54
N ILE A 163 9.04 -11.72 -7.72
CA ILE A 163 7.61 -12.03 -7.74
C ILE A 163 7.11 -12.22 -6.31
N ASN A 164 5.96 -11.67 -5.96
CA ASN A 164 5.37 -11.72 -4.62
C ASN A 164 6.35 -11.28 -3.50
N GLY A 165 7.17 -10.25 -3.76
CA GLY A 165 8.13 -9.72 -2.80
C GLY A 165 9.35 -10.60 -2.52
N LYS A 166 9.54 -11.71 -3.27
CA LYS A 166 10.69 -12.61 -3.16
C LYS A 166 11.59 -12.50 -4.38
N ILE A 167 12.90 -12.70 -4.15
CA ILE A 167 13.94 -12.65 -5.19
C ILE A 167 14.29 -14.07 -5.60
N TYR A 168 14.14 -14.37 -6.86
CA TYR A 168 14.48 -15.65 -7.48
C TYR A 168 15.80 -15.53 -8.21
N ILE A 169 16.78 -16.37 -7.86
CA ILE A 169 18.09 -16.51 -8.51
C ILE A 169 18.09 -17.84 -9.27
N ILE A 170 18.16 -17.74 -10.60
CA ILE A 170 17.82 -18.86 -11.48
C ILE A 170 18.97 -19.22 -12.38
N GLY A 171 19.39 -20.48 -12.38
CA GLY A 171 20.46 -21.00 -13.23
C GLY A 171 21.81 -20.36 -12.92
N GLY A 172 22.61 -20.15 -13.95
CA GLY A 172 23.94 -19.58 -13.89
C GLY A 172 25.05 -20.60 -13.93
N SER A 173 26.24 -20.17 -13.53
CA SER A 173 27.45 -20.98 -13.54
C SER A 173 28.15 -20.93 -12.19
N MET A 174 28.88 -21.98 -11.88
CA MET A 174 29.83 -22.06 -10.76
C MET A 174 31.14 -22.70 -11.25
N ASN A 175 32.24 -22.42 -10.56
CA ASN A 175 33.51 -23.07 -10.81
C ASN A 175 33.73 -24.14 -9.73
N PRO A 176 33.59 -25.42 -10.02
CA PRO A 176 34.00 -26.45 -9.09
C PRO A 176 35.52 -26.40 -8.89
N SER A 177 36.01 -26.96 -7.79
CA SER A 177 37.39 -26.90 -7.28
C SER A 177 38.53 -27.30 -8.26
N SER A 178 38.21 -27.59 -9.52
CA SER A 178 39.19 -27.89 -10.58
C SER A 178 39.31 -26.67 -11.52
N PRO A 179 40.53 -26.13 -11.72
CA PRO A 179 40.73 -25.01 -12.63
C PRO A 179 40.28 -25.34 -14.07
N GLY A 180 39.40 -24.53 -14.65
CA GLY A 180 39.13 -24.50 -16.07
C GLY A 180 37.79 -25.09 -16.55
N SER A 181 36.91 -25.61 -15.68
CA SER A 181 35.57 -26.05 -16.07
C SER A 181 34.47 -25.36 -15.30
N SER A 182 33.80 -24.41 -15.93
CA SER A 182 32.53 -23.90 -15.38
C SER A 182 31.45 -24.95 -15.48
N VAL A 183 30.71 -25.16 -14.42
CA VAL A 183 29.52 -26.03 -14.39
C VAL A 183 28.28 -25.14 -14.41
N PHE A 184 27.40 -25.43 -15.32
CA PHE A 184 26.10 -24.75 -15.38
C PHE A 184 25.16 -25.40 -14.36
N VAL A 185 24.39 -24.57 -13.67
CA VAL A 185 23.43 -25.04 -12.67
C VAL A 185 21.98 -24.70 -13.09
N ASN A 186 21.06 -25.50 -12.61
CA ASN A 186 19.62 -25.26 -12.85
C ASN A 186 18.86 -24.90 -11.57
N SER A 187 19.60 -24.59 -10.50
CA SER A 187 18.98 -24.23 -9.22
C SER A 187 18.10 -22.98 -9.35
N ASN A 188 17.03 -22.98 -8.59
CA ASN A 188 16.14 -21.82 -8.41
C ASN A 188 16.14 -21.50 -6.91
N GLN A 189 17.06 -20.61 -6.51
CA GLN A 189 17.26 -20.21 -5.13
C GLN A 189 16.41 -18.96 -4.85
N VAL A 190 15.59 -19.00 -3.80
CA VAL A 190 14.62 -17.98 -3.49
C VAL A 190 14.98 -17.30 -2.17
N TYR A 191 15.25 -16.02 -2.24
CA TYR A 191 15.49 -15.18 -1.08
C TYR A 191 14.22 -14.42 -0.68
N ASP A 192 13.89 -14.48 0.60
CA ASP A 192 12.82 -13.70 1.20
C ASP A 192 13.41 -12.54 2.02
N PRO A 193 13.38 -11.30 1.51
CA PRO A 193 13.93 -10.14 2.20
C PRO A 193 13.26 -9.81 3.53
N GLN A 194 12.00 -10.21 3.72
CA GLN A 194 11.26 -9.94 4.95
C GLN A 194 11.76 -10.78 6.13
N THR A 195 12.17 -12.02 5.85
CA THR A 195 12.63 -12.96 6.87
C THR A 195 14.13 -13.16 6.88
N ASP A 196 14.87 -12.60 5.90
CA ASP A 196 16.30 -12.81 5.64
C ASP A 196 16.67 -14.29 5.51
N LYS A 197 15.85 -15.07 4.80
CA LYS A 197 16.00 -16.51 4.63
C LYS A 197 16.00 -16.96 3.18
N TRP A 198 16.70 -18.06 2.92
CA TRP A 198 16.72 -18.73 1.64
C TRP A 198 15.85 -19.99 1.65
N SER A 199 15.28 -20.29 0.50
CA SER A 199 14.58 -21.54 0.19
C SER A 199 14.86 -21.95 -1.25
N LEU A 200 14.39 -23.15 -1.65
CA LEU A 200 14.50 -23.62 -3.03
C LEU A 200 13.11 -23.70 -3.65
N ALA A 201 13.01 -23.31 -4.91
CA ALA A 201 11.85 -23.59 -5.76
C ALA A 201 12.19 -24.65 -6.80
N ALA A 202 11.19 -25.06 -7.61
CA ALA A 202 11.41 -26.03 -8.66
C ALA A 202 12.56 -25.59 -9.59
N ASN A 203 13.50 -26.48 -9.84
CA ASN A 203 14.67 -26.24 -10.67
C ASN A 203 14.27 -25.89 -12.12
N LEU A 204 15.06 -25.03 -12.76
CA LEU A 204 14.95 -24.74 -14.19
C LEU A 204 15.06 -26.05 -14.99
N PRO A 205 14.10 -26.37 -15.88
CA PRO A 205 14.12 -27.63 -16.63
C PRO A 205 15.35 -27.81 -17.51
N ASP A 206 15.72 -26.77 -18.25
CA ASP A 206 16.91 -26.74 -19.09
C ASP A 206 17.98 -25.87 -18.43
N VAL A 207 19.13 -26.43 -18.13
CA VAL A 207 20.27 -25.75 -17.53
C VAL A 207 20.75 -24.63 -18.46
N ALA A 208 20.83 -23.40 -17.96
CA ALA A 208 21.27 -22.27 -18.76
C ALA A 208 22.03 -21.22 -17.93
N THR A 209 22.95 -20.54 -18.60
CA THR A 209 23.67 -19.39 -18.05
C THR A 209 23.59 -18.19 -19.03
N TYR A 210 23.76 -16.99 -18.52
CA TYR A 210 23.69 -15.74 -19.30
C TYR A 210 22.40 -15.53 -20.07
N GLY A 211 21.31 -16.20 -19.65
CA GLY A 211 19.95 -15.82 -20.02
C GLY A 211 19.48 -14.62 -19.23
N ALA A 212 18.31 -14.14 -19.57
CA ALA A 212 17.67 -13.05 -18.82
C ALA A 212 16.33 -13.51 -18.23
N ALA A 213 15.97 -12.98 -17.07
CA ALA A 213 14.66 -13.23 -16.48
C ALA A 213 13.92 -11.94 -16.17
N ALA A 214 12.59 -12.03 -16.23
CA ALA A 214 11.70 -10.98 -15.83
C ALA A 214 10.36 -11.56 -15.35
N SER A 215 9.59 -10.80 -14.61
CA SER A 215 8.28 -11.19 -14.13
C SER A 215 7.18 -10.30 -14.71
N THR A 216 6.06 -10.92 -15.11
CA THR A 216 4.79 -10.22 -15.33
C THR A 216 4.11 -9.95 -13.99
N GLN A 217 3.38 -8.85 -13.90
CA GLN A 217 2.79 -8.38 -12.65
C GLN A 217 1.30 -8.74 -12.49
N GLY A 218 0.72 -9.47 -13.44
CA GLY A 218 -0.70 -9.75 -13.46
C GLY A 218 -1.54 -8.52 -13.86
N PHE A 219 -0.97 -7.66 -14.71
CA PHE A 219 -1.66 -6.47 -15.21
C PHE A 219 -2.50 -6.80 -16.46
N MET A 220 -1.86 -7.35 -17.50
CA MET A 220 -2.52 -7.81 -18.73
C MET A 220 -2.40 -9.32 -18.94
N GLY A 221 -1.38 -9.95 -18.40
CA GLY A 221 -1.15 -11.39 -18.42
C GLY A 221 -1.02 -11.96 -17.02
N PRO A 222 -1.15 -13.28 -16.81
CA PRO A 222 -0.94 -13.90 -15.53
C PRO A 222 0.43 -13.55 -14.92
N SER A 223 0.48 -13.40 -13.58
CA SER A 223 1.74 -13.18 -12.86
C SER A 223 2.61 -14.42 -12.95
N ARG A 224 3.71 -14.35 -13.71
CA ARG A 224 4.64 -15.46 -14.00
C ARG A 224 6.06 -14.92 -14.08
N LEU A 225 7.03 -15.83 -13.91
CA LEU A 225 8.44 -15.53 -14.14
C LEU A 225 8.87 -16.18 -15.45
N TYR A 226 9.59 -15.46 -16.28
CA TYR A 226 10.09 -15.89 -17.58
C TYR A 226 11.61 -15.91 -17.55
N PHE A 227 12.21 -17.05 -17.92
CA PHE A 227 13.63 -17.18 -18.20
C PHE A 227 13.79 -17.36 -19.72
N ILE A 228 14.54 -16.47 -20.38
CA ILE A 228 14.59 -16.34 -21.83
C ILE A 228 16.04 -16.42 -22.30
N GLY A 229 16.28 -17.23 -23.32
CA GLY A 229 17.59 -17.34 -23.97
C GLY A 229 18.65 -17.99 -23.09
N GLY A 230 19.88 -17.58 -23.30
CA GLY A 230 21.06 -18.07 -22.57
C GLY A 230 21.93 -19.04 -23.35
N TYR A 231 23.03 -19.43 -22.74
CA TYR A 231 23.96 -20.42 -23.24
C TYR A 231 23.70 -21.76 -22.57
N PHE A 232 23.54 -22.82 -23.36
CA PHE A 232 23.03 -24.12 -22.96
C PHE A 232 23.77 -25.22 -23.71
N SER A 233 24.38 -26.17 -23.00
CA SER A 233 25.01 -27.35 -23.63
C SER A 233 25.83 -27.07 -24.89
N ASN A 234 26.71 -26.07 -24.82
CA ASN A 234 27.55 -25.58 -25.91
C ASN A 234 26.81 -24.92 -27.09
N SER A 235 25.57 -24.46 -26.89
CA SER A 235 24.81 -23.75 -27.91
C SER A 235 24.04 -22.53 -27.31
N PHE A 236 23.77 -21.54 -28.14
CA PHE A 236 22.89 -20.44 -27.77
C PHE A 236 21.44 -20.89 -27.90
N SER A 237 20.61 -20.49 -26.97
CA SER A 237 19.21 -20.93 -26.85
C SER A 237 18.25 -19.77 -27.14
N GLY A 238 17.16 -20.06 -27.82
CA GLY A 238 16.00 -19.21 -27.93
C GLY A 238 14.86 -19.60 -26.97
N LYS A 239 15.04 -20.59 -26.12
CA LYS A 239 13.98 -21.12 -25.26
C LYS A 239 13.43 -20.05 -24.30
N THR A 240 12.11 -20.11 -24.11
CA THR A 240 11.39 -19.38 -23.07
C THR A 240 10.85 -20.39 -22.06
N GLN A 241 11.32 -20.34 -20.84
CA GLN A 241 10.88 -21.19 -19.73
C GLN A 241 10.06 -20.32 -18.77
N VAL A 242 8.86 -20.79 -18.41
CA VAL A 242 7.86 -20.01 -17.67
C VAL A 242 7.60 -20.68 -16.32
N TYR A 243 7.89 -19.97 -15.25
CA TYR A 243 7.63 -20.43 -13.88
C TYR A 243 6.31 -19.88 -13.34
N ASN A 244 5.50 -20.79 -12.82
CA ASN A 244 4.28 -20.47 -12.10
C ASN A 244 4.53 -20.58 -10.58
N PRO A 245 4.52 -19.45 -9.84
CA PRO A 245 4.75 -19.48 -8.40
C PRO A 245 3.61 -20.13 -7.60
N ASP A 246 2.39 -20.15 -8.15
CA ASP A 246 1.20 -20.66 -7.45
C ASP A 246 1.27 -22.16 -7.20
N ASN A 247 1.87 -22.90 -8.14
CA ASN A 247 2.00 -24.36 -8.06
C ASN A 247 3.46 -24.85 -8.13
N ASN A 248 4.44 -23.92 -8.05
CA ASN A 248 5.86 -24.22 -8.06
C ASN A 248 6.29 -25.10 -9.25
N SER A 249 5.87 -24.75 -10.46
CA SER A 249 6.15 -25.54 -11.66
C SER A 249 6.60 -24.70 -12.84
N TRP A 250 7.35 -25.35 -13.75
CA TRP A 250 7.80 -24.78 -15.01
C TRP A 250 7.00 -25.31 -16.20
N SER A 251 6.85 -24.47 -17.19
CA SER A 251 6.31 -24.82 -18.53
C SER A 251 7.15 -24.16 -19.60
N THR A 252 6.97 -24.59 -20.87
CA THR A 252 7.67 -23.99 -22.01
C THR A 252 6.77 -22.97 -22.69
N GLY A 253 7.30 -21.77 -22.89
CA GLY A 253 6.70 -20.72 -23.72
C GLY A 253 7.17 -20.81 -25.18
N VAL A 254 6.66 -19.90 -26.02
CA VAL A 254 7.13 -19.75 -27.39
C VAL A 254 8.59 -19.27 -27.36
N SER A 255 9.45 -19.95 -28.11
CA SER A 255 10.86 -19.59 -28.20
C SER A 255 11.07 -18.26 -28.88
N MET A 256 12.11 -17.53 -28.45
CA MET A 256 12.62 -16.33 -29.09
C MET A 256 13.12 -16.68 -30.51
N PRO A 257 12.80 -15.88 -31.55
CA PRO A 257 13.20 -16.16 -32.93
C PRO A 257 14.72 -16.26 -33.11
N THR A 258 15.49 -15.42 -32.41
CA THR A 258 16.96 -15.38 -32.51
C THR A 258 17.58 -15.96 -31.24
N PRO A 259 18.11 -17.21 -31.26
CA PRO A 259 18.80 -17.79 -30.11
C PRO A 259 20.02 -16.98 -29.71
N ARG A 260 20.13 -16.61 -28.40
CA ARG A 260 21.22 -15.75 -27.89
C ARG A 260 21.37 -15.76 -26.39
N ALA A 261 22.54 -15.39 -25.93
CA ALA A 261 22.86 -15.11 -24.54
C ALA A 261 23.26 -13.65 -24.32
N TYR A 262 23.55 -13.23 -23.11
CA TYR A 262 23.96 -11.87 -22.73
C TYR A 262 22.95 -10.78 -23.14
N LEU A 263 21.69 -11.15 -23.31
CA LEU A 263 20.60 -10.25 -23.64
C LEU A 263 20.04 -9.59 -22.36
N GLY A 264 19.36 -8.47 -22.51
CA GLY A 264 18.51 -7.90 -21.47
C GLY A 264 17.04 -8.17 -21.76
N VAL A 265 16.22 -8.29 -20.70
CA VAL A 265 14.76 -8.41 -20.83
C VAL A 265 14.07 -7.31 -20.02
N ALA A 266 13.11 -6.63 -20.66
CA ALA A 266 12.22 -5.67 -20.04
C ALA A 266 10.77 -6.14 -20.08
N VAL A 267 9.94 -5.66 -19.15
CA VAL A 267 8.50 -5.89 -19.16
C VAL A 267 7.75 -4.56 -19.12
N VAL A 268 6.91 -4.34 -20.12
CA VAL A 268 6.02 -3.18 -20.19
C VAL A 268 4.59 -3.69 -20.36
N ASN A 269 3.70 -3.40 -19.43
CA ASN A 269 2.30 -3.86 -19.44
C ASN A 269 2.17 -5.39 -19.65
N ASP A 270 3.02 -6.16 -18.96
CA ASP A 270 3.15 -7.62 -19.09
C ASP A 270 3.55 -8.13 -20.46
N VAL A 271 4.03 -7.27 -21.35
CA VAL A 271 4.69 -7.65 -22.61
C VAL A 271 6.19 -7.65 -22.37
N LEU A 272 6.88 -8.74 -22.77
CA LEU A 272 8.32 -8.86 -22.60
C LEU A 272 9.03 -8.41 -23.88
N TYR A 273 10.20 -7.78 -23.69
CA TYR A 273 11.07 -7.31 -24.77
C TYR A 273 12.48 -7.86 -24.52
N ALA A 274 12.96 -8.72 -25.41
CA ALA A 274 14.32 -9.27 -25.39
C ALA A 274 15.22 -8.42 -26.29
N ILE A 275 16.24 -7.79 -25.70
CA ILE A 275 17.02 -6.74 -26.35
C ILE A 275 18.51 -7.07 -26.35
N GLY A 276 19.17 -6.90 -27.50
CA GLY A 276 20.59 -7.14 -27.68
C GLY A 276 20.96 -8.61 -27.50
N GLY A 277 22.22 -8.85 -27.13
CA GLY A 277 22.77 -10.18 -26.87
C GLY A 277 23.90 -10.57 -27.85
N PHE A 278 24.27 -11.86 -27.78
CA PHE A 278 25.31 -12.47 -28.63
C PHE A 278 24.82 -13.87 -29.07
N ASP A 279 24.93 -14.19 -30.36
CA ASP A 279 24.45 -15.45 -30.96
C ASP A 279 25.55 -16.51 -31.13
N GLY A 280 26.78 -16.17 -30.81
CA GLY A 280 27.97 -17.00 -31.01
C GLY A 280 28.90 -16.47 -32.06
N GLU A 281 28.42 -15.63 -32.97
CA GLU A 281 29.17 -15.01 -34.02
C GLU A 281 29.13 -13.48 -33.94
N ASN A 282 27.94 -12.93 -33.66
CA ASN A 282 27.70 -11.49 -33.72
C ASN A 282 27.10 -10.94 -32.43
N TRP A 283 27.51 -9.72 -32.09
CA TRP A 283 26.72 -8.87 -31.17
C TRP A 283 25.46 -8.43 -31.90
N LEU A 284 24.33 -8.48 -31.17
CA LEU A 284 23.03 -8.27 -31.77
C LEU A 284 22.42 -6.94 -31.35
N ASN A 285 21.68 -6.35 -32.28
CA ASN A 285 20.78 -5.22 -32.01
C ASN A 285 19.29 -5.62 -31.99
N ALA A 286 19.02 -6.92 -31.89
CA ALA A 286 17.68 -7.46 -31.90
C ALA A 286 16.83 -6.88 -30.79
N ASN A 287 15.56 -6.54 -31.09
CA ASN A 287 14.51 -6.14 -30.18
C ASN A 287 13.28 -6.98 -30.50
N GLU A 288 13.07 -8.04 -29.74
CA GLU A 288 12.03 -9.03 -29.97
C GLU A 288 10.98 -8.98 -28.86
N GLN A 289 9.72 -8.89 -29.26
CA GLN A 289 8.58 -8.78 -28.36
C GLN A 289 7.94 -10.17 -28.13
N TYR A 290 7.61 -10.46 -26.89
CA TYR A 290 6.87 -11.66 -26.50
C TYR A 290 5.61 -11.28 -25.72
N LYS A 291 4.44 -11.73 -26.20
CA LYS A 291 3.18 -11.65 -25.47
C LYS A 291 2.94 -12.96 -24.73
N PRO A 292 2.82 -12.94 -23.40
CA PRO A 292 2.60 -14.17 -22.60
C PRO A 292 1.31 -14.90 -22.96
N VAL A 293 1.32 -16.20 -22.77
CA VAL A 293 0.07 -17.00 -22.81
C VAL A 293 -0.89 -16.48 -21.75
N GLY A 294 -2.12 -16.22 -22.11
CA GLY A 294 -3.12 -15.57 -21.25
C GLY A 294 -3.00 -14.04 -21.21
N TYR A 295 -2.20 -13.41 -22.11
CA TYR A 295 -2.22 -11.98 -22.26
C TYR A 295 -3.59 -11.49 -22.74
N GLY A 296 -4.15 -10.48 -22.06
CA GLY A 296 -5.48 -9.95 -22.33
C GLY A 296 -6.63 -10.78 -21.71
N THR A 297 -6.33 -11.79 -20.90
CA THR A 297 -7.37 -12.58 -20.18
C THR A 297 -7.49 -12.24 -18.70
N VAL A 298 -6.61 -11.40 -18.18
CA VAL A 298 -6.65 -10.98 -16.77
C VAL A 298 -7.68 -9.87 -16.64
N PRO A 299 -8.68 -10.00 -15.75
CA PRO A 299 -9.65 -8.94 -15.53
C PRO A 299 -9.05 -7.73 -14.82
N PRO A 300 -9.68 -6.54 -14.90
CA PRO A 300 -9.31 -5.38 -14.10
C PRO A 300 -9.30 -5.71 -12.61
N LYS A 301 -8.29 -5.24 -11.86
CA LYS A 301 -8.30 -5.31 -10.40
C LYS A 301 -9.03 -4.08 -9.87
N VAL A 302 -10.08 -4.34 -9.10
CA VAL A 302 -10.95 -3.31 -8.50
C VAL A 302 -10.78 -3.35 -7.00
N GLN A 303 -10.58 -2.20 -6.37
CA GLN A 303 -10.47 -2.05 -4.93
C GLN A 303 -11.37 -0.92 -4.44
N ILE A 304 -12.28 -1.21 -3.52
CA ILE A 304 -13.04 -0.18 -2.82
C ILE A 304 -12.11 0.45 -1.77
N THR A 305 -12.02 1.79 -1.77
CA THR A 305 -11.27 2.59 -0.80
C THR A 305 -12.17 3.29 0.20
N SER A 306 -13.46 3.42 -0.11
CA SER A 306 -14.56 3.87 0.75
C SER A 306 -15.88 3.31 0.23
N PRO A 307 -16.81 2.83 1.07
CA PRO A 307 -16.74 2.75 2.53
C PRO A 307 -15.76 1.68 3.02
N GLU A 308 -15.38 1.78 4.30
CA GLU A 308 -14.73 0.76 5.09
C GLU A 308 -15.77 0.08 6.01
N ASN A 309 -15.38 -0.99 6.71
CA ASN A 309 -16.24 -1.66 7.69
C ASN A 309 -16.42 -0.83 8.97
N LYS A 310 -17.25 0.20 8.90
CA LYS A 310 -17.64 1.08 10.02
C LYS A 310 -19.01 1.71 9.76
N THR A 311 -19.54 2.48 10.72
CA THR A 311 -20.80 3.22 10.61
C THR A 311 -20.58 4.61 10.03
N TYR A 312 -21.53 5.09 9.23
CA TYR A 312 -21.49 6.38 8.54
C TYR A 312 -22.85 7.09 8.62
N SER A 313 -22.84 8.39 8.75
CA SER A 313 -24.04 9.21 8.52
C SER A 313 -24.25 9.55 7.03
N ASN A 314 -23.17 9.53 6.24
CA ASN A 314 -23.18 9.72 4.78
C ASN A 314 -22.09 8.87 4.16
N VAL A 315 -22.37 8.23 3.03
CA VAL A 315 -21.45 7.31 2.36
C VAL A 315 -21.07 7.85 0.99
N THR A 316 -19.76 7.94 0.74
CA THR A 316 -19.19 8.16 -0.60
C THR A 316 -18.49 6.89 -1.04
N LEU A 317 -18.86 6.35 -2.18
CA LEU A 317 -18.19 5.23 -2.82
C LEU A 317 -16.96 5.75 -3.57
N ALA A 318 -15.78 5.37 -3.08
CA ALA A 318 -14.50 5.65 -3.72
C ALA A 318 -13.77 4.33 -4.00
N PHE A 319 -13.03 4.28 -5.08
CA PHE A 319 -12.39 3.05 -5.54
C PHE A 319 -11.15 3.33 -6.39
N ALA A 320 -10.30 2.32 -6.52
CA ALA A 320 -9.17 2.29 -7.44
C ALA A 320 -9.33 1.14 -8.43
N ILE A 321 -8.96 1.38 -9.68
CA ILE A 321 -8.91 0.37 -10.74
C ILE A 321 -7.54 0.48 -11.41
N ASN A 322 -6.88 -0.65 -11.60
CA ASN A 322 -5.49 -0.70 -12.07
C ASN A 322 -5.29 -0.39 -13.55
N ARG A 323 -6.37 -0.24 -14.35
CA ARG A 323 -6.33 0.05 -15.78
C ARG A 323 -7.65 0.63 -16.30
N GLY A 324 -7.65 1.08 -17.57
CA GLY A 324 -8.86 1.57 -18.25
C GLY A 324 -9.95 0.49 -18.34
N THR A 325 -11.19 0.93 -18.23
CA THR A 325 -12.39 0.09 -18.26
C THR A 325 -13.35 0.58 -19.32
N GLU A 326 -14.06 -0.34 -19.97
CA GLU A 326 -15.15 -0.05 -20.89
C GLU A 326 -16.45 0.27 -20.14
N TRP A 327 -16.69 -0.46 -19.05
CA TRP A 327 -17.82 -0.27 -18.17
C TRP A 327 -17.43 -0.53 -16.74
N MET A 328 -18.09 0.17 -15.81
CA MET A 328 -18.04 -0.10 -14.37
C MET A 328 -19.38 0.18 -13.70
N GLY A 329 -19.67 -0.55 -12.64
CA GLY A 329 -20.89 -0.40 -11.85
C GLY A 329 -20.73 -1.01 -10.46
N TYR A 330 -21.63 -0.68 -9.55
CA TYR A 330 -21.70 -1.29 -8.23
C TYR A 330 -23.04 -2.02 -8.02
N SER A 331 -23.00 -3.05 -7.18
CA SER A 331 -24.18 -3.67 -6.59
C SER A 331 -24.20 -3.36 -5.10
N LEU A 332 -25.29 -2.77 -4.64
CA LEU A 332 -25.58 -2.49 -3.23
C LEU A 332 -26.59 -3.53 -2.75
N ASP A 333 -26.29 -4.22 -1.63
CA ASP A 333 -27.16 -5.22 -1.00
C ASP A 333 -27.66 -6.30 -1.98
N ASN A 334 -26.76 -6.73 -2.88
CA ASN A 334 -27.04 -7.69 -3.95
C ASN A 334 -28.15 -7.25 -4.94
N GLN A 335 -28.43 -5.96 -5.03
CA GLN A 335 -29.36 -5.42 -6.02
C GLN A 335 -28.72 -5.34 -7.41
N ALA A 336 -29.51 -4.98 -8.43
CA ALA A 336 -29.04 -4.78 -9.79
C ALA A 336 -27.92 -3.72 -9.86
N ASN A 337 -26.95 -3.95 -10.75
CA ASN A 337 -25.80 -3.05 -10.91
C ASN A 337 -26.22 -1.65 -11.33
N VAL A 338 -25.69 -0.67 -10.64
CA VAL A 338 -25.79 0.76 -10.99
C VAL A 338 -24.51 1.18 -11.68
N THR A 339 -24.61 1.67 -12.92
CA THR A 339 -23.44 2.14 -13.69
C THR A 339 -22.86 3.42 -13.09
N ILE A 340 -21.53 3.46 -12.98
CA ILE A 340 -20.77 4.62 -12.52
C ILE A 340 -19.56 4.87 -13.42
N ASN A 341 -18.97 6.06 -13.36
CA ASN A 341 -17.74 6.42 -14.09
C ASN A 341 -16.69 7.14 -13.23
N LYS A 342 -17.03 7.40 -11.97
CA LYS A 342 -16.16 8.06 -10.98
C LYS A 342 -16.69 7.78 -9.57
N GLU A 343 -15.99 8.28 -8.59
CA GLU A 343 -16.48 8.36 -7.21
C GLU A 343 -17.90 8.91 -7.18
N THR A 344 -18.76 8.30 -6.39
CA THR A 344 -20.16 8.67 -6.30
C THR A 344 -20.67 8.64 -4.87
N LYS A 345 -21.56 9.58 -4.53
CA LYS A 345 -22.26 9.57 -3.24
C LYS A 345 -23.40 8.55 -3.31
N LEU A 346 -23.47 7.64 -2.35
CA LEU A 346 -24.59 6.72 -2.20
C LEU A 346 -25.73 7.47 -1.49
N LEU A 347 -26.85 7.59 -2.17
CA LEU A 347 -28.03 8.31 -1.68
C LEU A 347 -29.10 7.33 -1.20
N ASP A 348 -29.99 7.80 -0.32
CA ASP A 348 -31.19 7.09 0.13
C ASP A 348 -30.92 5.71 0.74
N LEU A 349 -29.77 5.57 1.42
CA LEU A 349 -29.44 4.35 2.15
C LEU A 349 -30.38 4.20 3.35
N SER A 350 -30.88 2.99 3.58
CA SER A 350 -31.66 2.67 4.77
C SER A 350 -30.76 2.65 6.03
N GLN A 351 -31.42 2.71 7.19
CA GLN A 351 -30.72 2.51 8.47
C GLN A 351 -30.21 1.08 8.57
N GLY A 352 -28.98 0.88 9.12
CA GLY A 352 -28.44 -0.41 9.42
C GLY A 352 -27.35 -0.90 8.47
N ALA A 353 -27.20 -2.21 8.40
CA ALA A 353 -26.09 -2.86 7.70
C ALA A 353 -26.33 -2.91 6.17
N HIS A 354 -25.28 -2.62 5.44
CA HIS A 354 -25.22 -2.66 3.98
C HIS A 354 -23.99 -3.43 3.49
N SER A 355 -24.04 -3.89 2.27
CA SER A 355 -22.95 -4.52 1.55
C SER A 355 -22.79 -3.91 0.16
N ILE A 356 -21.55 -3.72 -0.29
CA ILE A 356 -21.29 -3.17 -1.62
C ILE A 356 -20.15 -3.92 -2.31
N ILE A 357 -20.29 -4.13 -3.61
CA ILE A 357 -19.29 -4.70 -4.51
C ILE A 357 -19.24 -3.87 -5.78
N ILE A 358 -18.05 -3.63 -6.31
CA ILE A 358 -17.86 -2.97 -7.61
C ILE A 358 -17.42 -3.99 -8.64
N TYR A 359 -17.98 -3.88 -9.84
CA TYR A 359 -17.64 -4.62 -11.03
C TYR A 359 -17.06 -3.67 -12.08
N ALA A 360 -16.11 -4.16 -12.85
CA ALA A 360 -15.58 -3.43 -14.00
C ALA A 360 -15.14 -4.41 -15.10
N ASN A 361 -15.41 -4.09 -16.37
CA ASN A 361 -14.85 -4.84 -17.47
C ASN A 361 -13.88 -3.97 -18.30
N ASP A 362 -12.91 -4.62 -18.91
CA ASP A 362 -12.02 -4.00 -19.90
C ASP A 362 -12.62 -4.10 -21.33
N SER A 363 -11.93 -3.50 -22.29
CA SER A 363 -12.28 -3.53 -23.72
C SER A 363 -12.22 -4.92 -24.36
N LEU A 364 -11.69 -5.92 -23.66
CA LEU A 364 -11.64 -7.32 -24.09
C LEU A 364 -12.79 -8.15 -23.48
N GLY A 365 -13.65 -7.54 -22.66
CA GLY A 365 -14.78 -8.18 -22.01
C GLY A 365 -14.45 -8.93 -20.71
N ASN A 366 -13.20 -8.85 -20.21
CA ASN A 366 -12.87 -9.51 -18.95
C ASN A 366 -13.49 -8.73 -17.79
N MET A 367 -14.30 -9.42 -16.98
CA MET A 367 -15.00 -8.85 -15.83
C MET A 367 -14.21 -9.06 -14.54
N GLY A 368 -13.83 -7.97 -13.89
CA GLY A 368 -13.26 -7.96 -12.55
C GLY A 368 -14.24 -7.46 -11.50
N SER A 369 -14.00 -7.80 -10.25
CA SER A 369 -14.78 -7.31 -9.12
C SER A 369 -13.89 -6.98 -7.92
N SER A 370 -14.36 -6.10 -7.06
CA SER A 370 -13.77 -5.88 -5.74
C SER A 370 -14.14 -7.04 -4.79
N ASN A 371 -13.49 -7.07 -3.62
CA ASN A 371 -14.08 -7.76 -2.48
C ASN A 371 -15.38 -7.05 -2.09
N THR A 372 -16.31 -7.80 -1.48
CA THR A 372 -17.50 -7.22 -0.86
C THR A 372 -17.08 -6.46 0.40
N VAL A 373 -17.52 -5.22 0.52
CA VAL A 373 -17.32 -4.39 1.72
C VAL A 373 -18.65 -4.29 2.45
N PHE A 374 -18.61 -4.54 3.75
CA PHE A 374 -19.74 -4.37 4.66
C PHE A 374 -19.57 -3.06 5.42
N PHE A 375 -20.65 -2.33 5.61
CA PHE A 375 -20.66 -1.07 6.37
C PHE A 375 -22.04 -0.87 6.99
N SER A 376 -22.20 0.10 7.88
CA SER A 376 -23.48 0.46 8.46
C SER A 376 -23.81 1.92 8.20
N VAL A 377 -25.10 2.23 8.16
CA VAL A 377 -25.59 3.60 8.06
C VAL A 377 -26.40 3.94 9.31
N ASP A 378 -26.07 5.09 9.89
CA ASP A 378 -26.81 5.70 10.97
C ASP A 378 -27.00 7.19 10.72
N THR A 379 -28.23 7.58 10.44
CA THR A 379 -28.65 8.96 10.20
C THR A 379 -29.58 9.49 11.29
N LEU A 380 -29.86 8.67 12.32
CA LEU A 380 -30.74 9.03 13.39
C LEU A 380 -29.99 9.76 14.50
N ALA A 381 -30.54 10.89 14.92
CA ALA A 381 -30.00 11.60 16.07
C ALA A 381 -30.39 10.90 17.36
N PRO A 382 -29.52 10.90 18.41
CA PRO A 382 -29.86 10.40 19.73
C PRO A 382 -31.12 11.03 20.28
N ASN A 383 -32.04 10.20 20.80
CA ASN A 383 -33.26 10.65 21.44
C ASN A 383 -33.03 10.87 22.93
N ILE A 384 -33.32 12.08 23.42
CA ILE A 384 -33.10 12.51 24.80
C ILE A 384 -34.44 12.64 25.49
N VAL A 385 -34.56 12.14 26.73
CA VAL A 385 -35.70 12.33 27.60
C VAL A 385 -35.24 12.94 28.91
N ILE A 386 -35.57 14.21 29.16
CA ILE A 386 -35.29 14.88 30.42
C ILE A 386 -36.33 14.47 31.45
N MET A 387 -35.88 13.84 32.54
CA MET A 387 -36.76 13.43 33.66
C MET A 387 -36.84 14.53 34.73
N LEU A 388 -35.75 15.22 35.01
CA LEU A 388 -35.65 16.38 35.87
C LEU A 388 -34.66 17.40 35.29
N PRO A 389 -34.92 18.75 35.43
CA PRO A 389 -36.14 19.32 35.99
C PRO A 389 -37.34 19.12 35.07
N GLN A 390 -38.54 19.16 35.67
CA GLN A 390 -39.82 19.23 34.95
C GLN A 390 -40.27 20.69 34.87
N ASN A 391 -41.24 20.97 33.98
CA ASN A 391 -41.85 22.29 33.85
C ASN A 391 -42.70 22.65 35.06
N GLN A 392 -42.04 23.02 36.16
CA GLN A 392 -42.64 23.45 37.44
C GLN A 392 -41.73 24.39 38.22
N SER A 393 -42.21 24.89 39.36
CA SER A 393 -41.42 25.69 40.30
C SER A 393 -40.73 24.84 41.33
N TYR A 394 -39.46 25.15 41.58
CA TYR A 394 -38.60 24.52 42.59
C TYR A 394 -38.22 25.53 43.69
N GLY A 395 -38.24 25.08 44.93
CA GLY A 395 -37.80 25.88 46.08
C GLY A 395 -36.29 25.82 46.33
N SER A 396 -35.57 24.92 45.68
CA SER A 396 -34.12 24.75 45.80
C SER A 396 -33.44 25.51 44.63
N THR A 397 -32.30 26.11 44.93
CA THR A 397 -31.42 26.70 43.95
C THR A 397 -30.47 25.67 43.28
N ASP A 398 -30.35 24.50 43.91
CA ASP A 398 -29.60 23.36 43.37
C ASP A 398 -30.59 22.37 42.72
N ILE A 399 -30.51 22.22 41.42
CA ILE A 399 -31.42 21.42 40.61
C ILE A 399 -30.70 20.19 40.03
N GLN A 400 -31.26 19.02 40.25
CA GLN A 400 -30.79 17.78 39.62
C GLN A 400 -31.20 17.78 38.15
N LEU A 401 -30.20 17.63 37.24
CA LEU A 401 -30.43 17.27 35.86
C LEU A 401 -30.33 15.73 35.76
N THR A 402 -31.47 15.09 35.48
CA THR A 402 -31.54 13.65 35.19
C THR A 402 -32.22 13.44 33.83
N PHE A 403 -31.64 12.61 33.03
CA PHE A 403 -32.11 12.34 31.66
C PHE A 403 -31.67 10.94 31.21
N THR A 404 -32.28 10.45 30.16
CA THR A 404 -31.86 9.23 29.45
C THR A 404 -31.61 9.54 27.98
N VAL A 405 -30.71 8.79 27.37
CA VAL A 405 -30.43 8.79 25.94
C VAL A 405 -30.51 7.34 25.46
N ASN A 406 -31.10 7.13 24.28
CA ASN A 406 -31.37 5.78 23.73
C ASN A 406 -30.12 5.06 23.20
N GLU A 407 -28.98 5.76 23.08
CA GLU A 407 -27.74 5.25 22.50
C GLU A 407 -26.49 5.93 23.09
N ASN A 408 -25.31 5.43 22.74
CA ASN A 408 -24.05 6.04 23.14
C ASN A 408 -23.87 7.41 22.43
N ALA A 409 -23.62 8.44 23.23
CA ALA A 409 -23.46 9.79 22.70
C ALA A 409 -22.52 10.64 23.60
N THR A 410 -21.91 11.62 22.99
CA THR A 410 -21.26 12.74 23.69
C THR A 410 -22.35 13.68 24.17
N LEU A 411 -22.36 13.99 25.48
CA LEU A 411 -23.42 14.73 26.15
C LEU A 411 -22.97 16.13 26.53
N ALA A 412 -23.88 17.09 26.40
CA ALA A 412 -23.68 18.45 26.89
C ALA A 412 -25.00 19.08 27.29
N TYR A 413 -24.98 20.12 28.13
CA TYR A 413 -26.13 20.98 28.37
C TYR A 413 -25.79 22.45 28.16
N SER A 414 -26.83 23.26 27.93
CA SER A 414 -26.78 24.73 27.95
C SER A 414 -27.89 25.21 28.86
N LEU A 415 -27.57 26.11 29.80
CA LEU A 415 -28.48 26.76 30.70
C LEU A 415 -28.63 28.22 30.30
N ASP A 416 -29.86 28.68 30.11
CA ASP A 416 -30.21 30.08 29.77
C ASP A 416 -29.46 30.64 28.56
N GLY A 417 -29.13 29.77 27.61
CA GLY A 417 -28.42 30.13 26.38
C GLY A 417 -26.91 30.39 26.55
N GLN A 418 -26.35 29.99 27.69
CA GLN A 418 -24.89 30.03 27.89
C GLN A 418 -24.18 28.95 27.04
N GLU A 419 -22.84 29.00 27.01
CA GLU A 419 -22.02 28.02 26.33
C GLU A 419 -22.32 26.57 26.80
N LYS A 420 -22.17 25.65 25.89
CA LYS A 420 -22.41 24.22 26.18
C LYS A 420 -21.38 23.67 27.15
N VAL A 421 -21.84 23.02 28.19
CA VAL A 421 -21.02 22.33 29.19
C VAL A 421 -21.07 20.82 28.90
N THR A 422 -19.92 20.20 28.61
CA THR A 422 -19.81 18.74 28.39
C THR A 422 -20.03 18.01 29.73
N ILE A 423 -20.79 16.91 29.68
CA ILE A 423 -21.08 16.06 30.84
C ILE A 423 -20.96 14.59 30.46
N ILE A 424 -20.81 13.72 31.45
CA ILE A 424 -20.73 12.26 31.27
C ILE A 424 -22.01 11.53 31.72
N GLY A 425 -23.02 12.28 32.18
CA GLY A 425 -24.29 11.75 32.68
C GLY A 425 -25.05 12.80 33.51
N ASN A 426 -25.90 12.33 34.41
CA ASN A 426 -26.68 13.17 35.31
C ASN A 426 -25.78 14.09 36.15
N VAL A 427 -26.19 15.35 36.35
CA VAL A 427 -25.41 16.34 37.11
C VAL A 427 -26.32 17.21 37.97
N THR A 428 -25.75 17.89 38.96
CA THR A 428 -26.42 18.95 39.73
C THR A 428 -26.07 20.31 39.10
N LEU A 429 -27.10 21.10 38.82
CA LEU A 429 -26.97 22.49 38.43
C LEU A 429 -26.97 23.37 39.70
N PRO A 430 -25.81 23.87 40.17
CA PRO A 430 -25.73 24.52 41.46
C PRO A 430 -26.08 26.00 41.41
N ALA A 431 -26.62 26.54 42.51
CA ALA A 431 -26.78 27.94 42.82
C ALA A 431 -27.52 28.75 41.71
N LEU A 432 -28.60 28.21 41.18
CA LEU A 432 -29.43 28.89 40.21
C LEU A 432 -30.09 30.15 40.80
N SER A 433 -30.23 31.22 39.99
CA SER A 433 -30.93 32.42 40.43
C SER A 433 -32.42 32.19 40.51
N ASN A 434 -33.12 33.05 41.29
CA ASN A 434 -34.59 33.06 41.24
C ASN A 434 -35.11 33.53 39.89
N GLY A 435 -36.15 32.88 39.38
CA GLY A 435 -36.77 33.21 38.11
C GLY A 435 -36.88 32.03 37.16
N SER A 436 -37.24 32.30 35.93
CA SER A 436 -37.42 31.27 34.89
C SER A 436 -36.10 30.89 34.25
N HIS A 437 -35.88 29.61 34.09
CA HIS A 437 -34.71 29.00 33.48
C HIS A 437 -35.08 28.16 32.26
N ARG A 438 -34.18 28.15 31.27
CA ARG A 438 -34.24 27.28 30.09
C ARG A 438 -33.03 26.36 30.08
N LEU A 439 -33.26 25.08 30.14
CA LEU A 439 -32.23 24.07 30.09
C LEU A 439 -32.38 23.24 28.80
N THR A 440 -31.32 23.17 28.00
CA THR A 440 -31.26 22.32 26.82
C THR A 440 -30.16 21.28 27.01
N VAL A 441 -30.49 20.00 26.85
CA VAL A 441 -29.54 18.89 26.80
C VAL A 441 -29.28 18.52 25.35
N TYR A 442 -28.03 18.25 25.00
CA TYR A 442 -27.57 17.84 23.67
C TYR A 442 -26.90 16.48 23.79
N ALA A 443 -27.13 15.65 22.77
CA ALA A 443 -26.43 14.39 22.58
C ALA A 443 -25.96 14.28 21.13
N THR A 444 -24.71 13.87 20.94
CA THR A 444 -24.13 13.65 19.60
C THR A 444 -23.54 12.24 19.56
N ASP A 445 -23.96 11.40 18.62
CA ASP A 445 -23.46 10.05 18.42
C ASP A 445 -22.04 10.01 17.82
N GLU A 446 -21.51 8.79 17.57
CA GLU A 446 -20.17 8.57 17.02
C GLU A 446 -20.02 9.02 15.56
N VAL A 447 -21.13 9.13 14.80
CA VAL A 447 -21.11 9.54 13.39
C VAL A 447 -21.56 10.98 13.17
N GLY A 448 -21.81 11.71 14.26
CA GLY A 448 -22.05 13.15 14.28
C GLY A 448 -23.52 13.56 14.19
N ASN A 449 -24.51 12.62 14.25
CA ASN A 449 -25.91 13.00 14.37
C ASN A 449 -26.17 13.60 15.75
N SER A 450 -26.86 14.73 15.81
CA SER A 450 -27.06 15.48 17.05
C SER A 450 -28.54 15.69 17.33
N GLY A 451 -28.96 15.29 18.54
CA GLY A 451 -30.26 15.53 19.11
C GLY A 451 -30.21 16.57 20.25
N SER A 452 -31.33 17.19 20.54
CA SER A 452 -31.48 18.06 21.71
C SER A 452 -32.89 18.03 22.25
N GLU A 453 -33.01 18.18 23.58
CA GLU A 453 -34.28 18.32 24.29
C GLU A 453 -34.20 19.50 25.23
N THR A 454 -35.30 20.26 25.37
CA THR A 454 -35.36 21.48 26.15
C THR A 454 -36.48 21.43 27.16
N VAL A 455 -36.18 21.86 28.40
CA VAL A 455 -37.16 22.03 29.45
C VAL A 455 -37.09 23.44 30.01
N TYR A 456 -38.24 23.96 30.40
CA TYR A 456 -38.37 25.24 31.11
C TYR A 456 -38.81 24.96 32.56
N PHE A 457 -38.24 25.66 33.52
CA PHE A 457 -38.61 25.53 34.92
C PHE A 457 -38.39 26.89 35.66
N ASN A 458 -38.91 27.00 36.87
CA ASN A 458 -38.79 28.24 37.64
C ASN A 458 -38.18 27.97 39.02
N ILE A 459 -37.30 28.85 39.49
CA ILE A 459 -36.82 28.87 40.85
C ILE A 459 -37.60 29.90 41.61
N ALA A 460 -38.43 29.49 42.57
CA ALA A 460 -39.18 30.37 43.39
C ALA A 460 -38.50 30.49 44.79
N PRO A 461 -38.37 31.70 45.35
CA PRO A 461 -37.86 31.82 46.72
C PRO A 461 -38.78 31.02 47.65
N PHE A 462 -38.20 30.31 48.60
CA PHE A 462 -39.00 29.77 49.69
C PHE A 462 -39.82 30.91 50.30
N PRO A 463 -41.15 30.74 50.54
CA PRO A 463 -41.88 31.75 51.27
C PRO A 463 -41.20 31.89 52.61
N THR A 464 -40.60 33.05 52.84
CA THR A 464 -40.09 33.42 54.14
C THR A 464 -41.33 33.51 55.02
N ILE A 465 -41.63 32.39 55.72
CA ILE A 465 -42.52 32.43 56.89
C ILE A 465 -41.74 33.33 57.84
N THR A 466 -42.06 34.63 57.82
CA THR A 466 -41.47 35.57 58.76
C THR A 466 -41.74 35.02 60.15
N VAL A 467 -40.70 34.88 60.96
CA VAL A 467 -40.78 34.50 62.36
C VAL A 467 -41.87 35.30 63.09
N ALA A 468 -42.16 36.52 62.62
CA ALA A 468 -43.30 37.34 63.05
C ALA A 468 -44.67 36.69 62.82
N GLY A 469 -44.91 35.93 61.75
CA GLY A 469 -46.16 35.21 61.52
C GLY A 469 -46.36 34.01 62.51
N ILE A 470 -45.30 33.26 62.77
CA ILE A 470 -45.36 32.16 63.74
C ILE A 470 -45.54 32.72 65.15
N VAL A 471 -44.83 33.78 65.55
CA VAL A 471 -44.99 34.45 66.83
C VAL A 471 -46.40 35.02 66.97
N ALA A 472 -46.99 35.61 65.94
CA ALA A 472 -48.37 36.09 65.96
C ALA A 472 -49.40 34.96 66.15
N ILE A 473 -49.23 33.83 65.48
CA ILE A 473 -50.11 32.67 65.61
C ILE A 473 -49.98 32.07 67.03
N ILE A 474 -48.78 31.96 67.56
CA ILE A 474 -48.54 31.44 68.94
C ILE A 474 -49.08 32.39 69.97
N THR A 475 -48.93 33.72 69.84
CA THR A 475 -49.48 34.72 70.74
C THR A 475 -51.01 34.76 70.69
N ILE A 476 -51.63 34.64 69.52
CA ILE A 476 -53.12 34.52 69.44
C ILE A 476 -53.62 33.24 70.08
N ALA A 477 -52.94 32.13 69.88
CA ALA A 477 -53.31 30.86 70.51
C ALA A 477 -53.15 30.88 72.04
N LEU A 478 -52.09 31.49 72.55
CA LEU A 478 -51.85 31.68 73.96
C LEU A 478 -52.88 32.64 74.60
N ALA A 479 -53.23 33.72 73.93
CA ALA A 479 -54.27 34.67 74.37
C ALA A 479 -55.65 34.05 74.36
N ALA A 480 -55.99 33.27 73.35
CA ALA A 480 -57.24 32.51 73.27
C ALA A 480 -57.32 31.42 74.41
N GLY A 481 -56.23 30.75 74.65
CA GLY A 481 -56.11 29.75 75.75
C GLY A 481 -56.25 30.43 77.11
N TYR A 482 -55.61 31.61 77.32
CA TYR A 482 -55.74 32.36 78.56
C TYR A 482 -57.18 32.87 78.77
N LEU A 483 -57.86 33.38 77.79
CA LEU A 483 -59.24 33.83 77.79
C LEU A 483 -60.17 32.63 78.11
N PHE A 484 -59.93 31.49 77.53
CA PHE A 484 -60.71 30.27 77.83
C PHE A 484 -60.52 29.80 79.26
N LEU A 485 -59.33 29.80 79.83
CA LEU A 485 -59.03 29.47 81.22
C LEU A 485 -59.60 30.52 82.20
N LYS A 486 -59.61 31.77 81.85
CA LYS A 486 -60.18 32.84 82.63
C LYS A 486 -61.72 32.75 82.67
N ARG A 487 -62.38 32.39 81.55
CA ARG A 487 -63.82 32.11 81.57
C ARG A 487 -64.21 30.90 82.41
N ARG A 488 -63.41 29.86 82.50
CA ARG A 488 -63.62 28.67 83.34
C ARG A 488 -63.42 28.91 84.82
N LYS A 489 -62.64 29.93 85.23
CA LYS A 489 -62.49 30.36 86.60
C LYS A 489 -63.59 31.27 87.07
N SER A 490 -64.32 31.96 86.22
CA SER A 490 -65.42 32.81 86.58
C SER A 490 -66.79 32.07 86.68
N SER A 491 -66.87 30.83 86.24
CA SER A 491 -68.09 30.01 86.36
C SER A 491 -68.09 29.09 87.59
N ASN A 492 -67.01 29.10 88.39
CA ASN A 492 -66.91 28.32 89.64
C ASN A 492 -66.97 29.19 90.94
N ILE A 493 -67.54 30.39 90.86
CA ILE A 493 -67.83 31.26 92.03
C ILE A 493 -69.28 31.70 91.93
N GLN A 494 -70.21 30.72 91.97
CA GLN A 494 -71.58 30.82 92.41
C GLN A 494 -72.10 29.39 92.66
N GLU A 495 -71.82 28.92 93.78
CA GLU A 495 -72.64 28.16 94.69
C GLU A 495 -71.91 28.14 96.06
#